data_9e7f1e4e2a294893d5671a1641df33d3
#
_entry.id   9e7f1e4e2a294893d5671a1641df33d3
#
_cell.length_a   1.000
_cell.length_b   1.000
_cell.length_c   1.000
_cell.angle_alpha   90.00
_cell.angle_beta   90.00
_cell.angle_gamma   90.00
#
_symmetry.space_group_name_H-M   'P 1'
#
loop_
_entity.id
_entity.type
_entity.pdbx_description
1 polymer ?
#
loop_
_entity_poly.entity_id
_entity_poly.type
_entity_poly.pdbx_seq_one_letter_code
_entity_poly.pdbx_strand_id
1 'polypeptide(L)'
;MNAVGIDVSKGKSTVAVLRPFGEVVASPFDVLHNDNDLKRLVKLIRSLPGESKVVMEYTGTYFEPIAQFLHNNGIFVSVVNALLVHDYGGNSLRKVKTDKKDALKLASYALDRWTELDEYVPADEQRKILKLLNRQYNQSIKIQTMMKNNLISLTDSVF
;
A
#
# COMPACT_ATOMS: atom_id res chain seq x y z
N MET A 1 4.60 -20.10 8.34
CA MET A 1 4.49 -18.63 8.18
C MET A 1 5.00 -18.27 6.79
N ASN A 2 4.18 -17.63 5.97
CA ASN A 2 4.58 -17.11 4.65
C ASN A 2 4.19 -15.62 4.61
N ALA A 3 5.15 -14.74 4.49
CA ALA A 3 4.93 -13.31 4.36
C ALA A 3 4.91 -12.91 2.88
N VAL A 4 3.81 -12.36 2.44
CA VAL A 4 3.62 -11.87 1.07
C VAL A 4 3.67 -10.35 1.08
N GLY A 5 4.79 -9.78 0.63
CA GLY A 5 4.94 -8.34 0.48
C GLY A 5 4.46 -7.90 -0.89
N ILE A 6 3.60 -6.90 -0.92
CA ILE A 6 3.06 -6.33 -2.17
C ILE A 6 3.37 -4.85 -2.23
N ASP A 7 4.25 -4.45 -3.13
CA ASP A 7 4.45 -3.06 -3.51
C ASP A 7 3.46 -2.67 -4.61
N VAL A 8 2.54 -1.76 -4.26
CA VAL A 8 1.40 -1.40 -5.12
C VAL A 8 1.70 -0.14 -5.90
N SER A 9 1.58 -0.21 -7.21
CA SER A 9 1.63 0.94 -8.12
C SER A 9 0.40 1.00 -9.02
N LYS A 10 0.30 2.01 -9.85
CA LYS A 10 -0.86 2.18 -10.75
C LYS A 10 -0.89 1.08 -11.81
N GLY A 11 -1.92 0.23 -11.77
CA GLY A 11 -2.19 -0.80 -12.78
C GLY A 11 -1.39 -2.10 -12.61
N LYS A 12 -0.38 -2.13 -11.74
CA LYS A 12 0.39 -3.33 -11.43
C LYS A 12 0.92 -3.31 -9.99
N SER A 13 1.29 -4.46 -9.48
CA SER A 13 1.99 -4.60 -8.20
C SER A 13 3.16 -5.55 -8.35
N THR A 14 4.22 -5.31 -7.57
CA THR A 14 5.32 -6.27 -7.43
C THR A 14 5.12 -7.07 -6.14
N VAL A 15 5.17 -8.38 -6.25
CA VAL A 15 4.90 -9.33 -5.17
C VAL A 15 6.15 -10.14 -4.86
N ALA A 16 6.48 -10.32 -3.59
CA ALA A 16 7.51 -11.20 -3.11
C ALA A 16 6.99 -12.07 -1.97
N VAL A 17 7.47 -13.30 -1.86
CA VAL A 17 7.09 -14.21 -0.77
C VAL A 17 8.31 -14.68 -0.02
N LEU A 18 8.32 -14.41 1.29
CA LEU A 18 9.37 -14.82 2.20
C LEU A 18 8.84 -15.75 3.30
N ARG A 19 9.72 -16.57 3.82
CA ARG A 19 9.57 -17.32 5.08
C ARG A 19 10.60 -16.85 6.10
N PRO A 20 10.44 -17.26 7.37
CA PRO A 20 11.43 -16.99 8.42
C PRO A 20 12.85 -17.33 7.97
N PHE A 21 13.82 -16.62 8.56
CA PHE A 21 15.26 -16.76 8.27
C PHE A 21 15.67 -16.32 6.86
N GLY A 22 14.84 -15.52 6.17
CA GLY A 22 15.16 -14.96 4.85
C GLY A 22 14.99 -15.94 3.69
N GLU A 23 14.29 -17.06 3.89
CA GLU A 23 13.98 -17.99 2.80
C GLU A 23 13.08 -17.31 1.77
N VAL A 24 13.57 -17.20 0.54
CA VAL A 24 12.81 -16.64 -0.57
C VAL A 24 11.99 -17.76 -1.23
N VAL A 25 10.68 -17.77 -0.99
CA VAL A 25 9.75 -18.76 -1.57
C VAL A 25 9.39 -18.40 -3.00
N ALA A 26 9.14 -17.10 -3.25
CA ALA A 26 8.97 -16.56 -4.60
C ALA A 26 9.75 -15.27 -4.73
N SER A 27 10.67 -15.25 -5.70
CA SER A 27 11.40 -14.04 -6.10
C SER A 27 10.42 -12.98 -6.60
N PRO A 28 10.73 -11.68 -6.44
CA PRO A 28 9.81 -10.61 -6.85
C PRO A 28 9.35 -10.74 -8.29
N PHE A 29 8.02 -10.73 -8.48
CA PHE A 29 7.35 -10.81 -9.77
C PHE A 29 6.20 -9.80 -9.86
N ASP A 30 5.86 -9.40 -11.07
CA ASP A 30 4.80 -8.43 -11.30
C ASP A 30 3.43 -9.13 -11.47
N VAL A 31 2.40 -8.50 -10.91
CA VAL A 31 0.99 -8.90 -10.99
C VAL A 31 0.21 -7.71 -11.53
N LEU A 32 -0.46 -7.88 -12.66
CA LEU A 32 -1.34 -6.86 -13.22
C LEU A 32 -2.67 -6.81 -12.45
N HIS A 33 -3.26 -5.62 -12.36
CA HIS A 33 -4.54 -5.42 -11.68
C HIS A 33 -5.72 -5.82 -12.57
N ASN A 34 -5.67 -7.03 -13.11
CA ASN A 34 -6.76 -7.67 -13.83
C ASN A 34 -7.22 -8.93 -13.09
N ASP A 35 -8.44 -9.35 -13.38
CA ASP A 35 -9.11 -10.46 -12.71
C ASP A 35 -8.32 -11.78 -12.78
N ASN A 36 -7.66 -12.03 -13.91
CA ASN A 36 -6.92 -13.27 -14.14
C ASN A 36 -5.65 -13.34 -13.28
N ASP A 37 -4.87 -12.27 -13.24
CA ASP A 37 -3.62 -12.25 -12.50
C ASP A 37 -3.88 -12.18 -10.99
N LEU A 38 -4.89 -11.44 -10.54
CA LEU A 38 -5.31 -11.43 -9.13
C LEU A 38 -5.81 -12.81 -8.68
N LYS A 39 -6.57 -13.54 -9.51
CA LYS A 39 -6.97 -14.93 -9.23
C LYS A 39 -5.77 -15.89 -9.17
N ARG A 40 -4.76 -15.68 -10.02
CA ARG A 40 -3.50 -16.45 -9.96
C ARG A 40 -2.75 -16.17 -8.67
N LEU A 41 -2.69 -14.91 -8.23
CA LEU A 41 -2.09 -14.53 -6.96
C LEU A 41 -2.80 -15.22 -5.78
N VAL A 42 -4.14 -15.20 -5.75
CA VAL A 42 -4.93 -15.92 -4.73
C VAL A 42 -4.60 -17.41 -4.71
N LYS A 43 -4.55 -18.05 -5.88
CA LYS A 43 -4.19 -19.48 -5.98
C LYS A 43 -2.78 -19.75 -5.45
N LEU A 44 -1.81 -18.90 -5.81
CA LEU A 44 -0.45 -18.99 -5.31
C LEU A 44 -0.42 -18.92 -3.78
N ILE A 45 -1.04 -17.89 -3.19
CA ILE A 45 -1.03 -17.70 -1.73
C ILE A 45 -1.68 -18.90 -1.02
N ARG A 46 -2.80 -19.41 -1.55
CA ARG A 46 -3.50 -20.58 -0.98
C ARG A 46 -2.71 -21.89 -1.15
N SER A 47 -1.83 -21.98 -2.13
CA SER A 47 -0.98 -23.17 -2.32
C SER A 47 0.22 -23.24 -1.36
N LEU A 48 0.52 -22.14 -0.68
CA LEU A 48 1.63 -22.10 0.27
C LEU A 48 1.29 -22.91 1.55
N PRO A 49 2.17 -23.77 2.00
CA PRO A 49 1.91 -24.55 3.21
C PRO A 49 1.95 -23.67 4.46
N GLY A 50 0.94 -23.79 5.32
CA GLY A 50 0.83 -23.05 6.58
C GLY A 50 0.18 -21.67 6.43
N GLU A 51 0.27 -20.87 7.47
CA GLU A 51 -0.35 -19.54 7.53
C GLU A 51 0.36 -18.55 6.61
N SER A 52 -0.42 -17.77 5.87
CA SER A 52 0.08 -16.73 4.98
C SER A 52 -0.56 -15.39 5.34
N LYS A 53 0.27 -14.34 5.47
CA LYS A 53 -0.19 -12.96 5.65
C LYS A 53 0.34 -12.09 4.52
N VAL A 54 -0.55 -11.30 3.94
CA VAL A 54 -0.22 -10.30 2.91
C VAL A 54 -0.02 -8.97 3.58
N VAL A 55 1.07 -8.27 3.24
CA VAL A 55 1.34 -6.91 3.70
C VAL A 55 1.58 -6.01 2.51
N MET A 56 0.91 -4.87 2.50
CA MET A 56 1.08 -3.82 1.52
C MET A 56 1.16 -2.45 2.20
N GLU A 57 1.80 -1.50 1.52
CA GLU A 57 1.95 -0.14 2.01
C GLU A 57 0.71 0.70 1.65
N TYR A 58 0.32 1.57 2.58
CA TYR A 58 -0.73 2.57 2.33
C TYR A 58 -0.24 3.63 1.33
N THR A 59 -0.49 3.41 0.05
CA THR A 59 -0.11 4.30 -1.05
C THR A 59 -1.34 4.87 -1.74
N GLY A 60 -1.84 5.98 -1.24
CA GLY A 60 -3.01 6.66 -1.81
C GLY A 60 -4.25 5.76 -1.88
N THR A 61 -4.83 5.61 -3.09
CA THR A 61 -6.05 4.80 -3.32
C THR A 61 -5.79 3.50 -4.07
N TYR A 62 -4.55 3.28 -4.56
CA TYR A 62 -4.25 2.15 -5.45
C TYR A 62 -4.26 0.80 -4.75
N PHE A 63 -4.00 0.76 -3.43
CA PHE A 63 -4.00 -0.47 -2.67
C PHE A 63 -5.41 -1.03 -2.42
N GLU A 64 -6.43 -0.16 -2.29
CA GLU A 64 -7.79 -0.56 -1.87
C GLU A 64 -8.41 -1.68 -2.72
N PRO A 65 -8.41 -1.61 -4.07
CA PRO A 65 -9.01 -2.66 -4.89
C PRO A 65 -8.35 -4.02 -4.68
N ILE A 66 -7.02 -4.04 -4.52
CA ILE A 66 -6.25 -5.28 -4.32
C ILE A 66 -6.48 -5.83 -2.93
N ALA A 67 -6.40 -4.97 -1.89
CA ALA A 67 -6.65 -5.35 -0.52
C ALA A 67 -8.06 -5.94 -0.36
N GLN A 68 -9.06 -5.27 -0.94
CA GLN A 68 -10.44 -5.72 -0.91
C GLN A 68 -10.63 -7.05 -1.67
N PHE A 69 -10.00 -7.20 -2.85
CA PHE A 69 -10.07 -8.43 -3.61
C PHE A 69 -9.48 -9.62 -2.84
N LEU A 70 -8.30 -9.46 -2.24
CA LEU A 70 -7.65 -10.49 -1.45
C LEU A 70 -8.45 -10.81 -0.17
N HIS A 71 -8.91 -9.79 0.55
CA HIS A 71 -9.74 -9.95 1.74
C HIS A 71 -11.05 -10.69 1.42
N ASN A 72 -11.75 -10.34 0.34
CA ASN A 72 -12.97 -11.02 -0.10
C ASN A 72 -12.73 -12.48 -0.50
N ASN A 73 -11.50 -12.84 -0.80
CA ASN A 73 -11.08 -14.22 -1.05
C ASN A 73 -10.56 -14.92 0.23
N GLY A 74 -10.81 -14.37 1.42
CA GLY A 74 -10.42 -14.97 2.70
C GLY A 74 -8.92 -15.01 2.96
N ILE A 75 -8.15 -14.10 2.35
CA ILE A 75 -6.71 -13.95 2.59
C ILE A 75 -6.53 -12.84 3.63
N PHE A 76 -5.74 -13.11 4.67
CA PHE A 76 -5.33 -12.09 5.63
C PHE A 76 -4.51 -11.02 4.93
N VAL A 77 -4.96 -9.79 4.98
CA VAL A 77 -4.29 -8.61 4.40
C VAL A 77 -4.04 -7.60 5.51
N SER A 78 -2.86 -7.04 5.58
CA SER A 78 -2.52 -5.89 6.43
C SER A 78 -2.04 -4.74 5.56
N VAL A 79 -2.56 -3.54 5.84
CA VAL A 79 -2.15 -2.31 5.15
C VAL A 79 -1.42 -1.42 6.14
N VAL A 80 -0.12 -1.28 5.93
CA VAL A 80 0.77 -0.62 6.88
C VAL A 80 1.11 0.80 6.44
N ASN A 81 1.42 1.66 7.41
CA ASN A 81 1.87 3.02 7.13
C ASN A 81 3.26 3.00 6.48
N ALA A 82 3.41 3.73 5.38
CA ALA A 82 4.67 3.91 4.65
C ALA A 82 5.84 4.33 5.54
N LEU A 83 5.61 5.17 6.55
CA LEU A 83 6.64 5.63 7.48
C LEU A 83 7.23 4.47 8.29
N LEU A 84 6.39 3.54 8.77
CA LEU A 84 6.84 2.38 9.55
C LEU A 84 7.72 1.45 8.72
N VAL A 85 7.37 1.26 7.45
CA VAL A 85 8.16 0.44 6.52
C VAL A 85 9.41 1.18 6.08
N HIS A 86 9.36 2.51 5.92
CA HIS A 86 10.52 3.32 5.54
C HIS A 86 11.62 3.22 6.60
N ASP A 87 11.25 3.34 7.88
CA ASP A 87 12.19 3.31 8.99
C ASP A 87 12.72 1.89 9.28
N TYR A 88 11.96 0.87 8.84
CA TYR A 88 12.37 -0.52 8.91
C TYR A 88 13.52 -0.79 7.92
N GLY A 89 14.65 -1.25 8.45
CA GLY A 89 15.81 -1.65 7.64
C GLY A 89 16.84 -0.54 7.37
N GLY A 90 16.93 0.44 8.29
CA GLY A 90 18.05 1.35 8.57
C GLY A 90 19.04 1.75 7.46
N ASN A 91 19.52 2.93 7.54
CA ASN A 91 20.84 3.53 7.18
C ASN A 91 21.67 2.95 6.02
N SER A 92 21.11 2.61 4.89
CA SER A 92 21.91 2.47 3.67
C SER A 92 21.98 3.82 2.94
N LEU A 93 23.16 4.46 2.96
CA LEU A 93 23.46 5.75 2.32
C LEU A 93 23.29 5.76 0.79
N ARG A 94 23.06 4.62 0.15
CA ARG A 94 22.79 4.47 -1.29
C ARG A 94 21.58 3.55 -1.51
N LYS A 95 20.39 4.08 -1.35
CA LYS A 95 19.15 3.35 -1.66
C LYS A 95 18.83 3.48 -3.16
N VAL A 96 19.23 2.51 -3.95
CA VAL A 96 18.56 2.28 -5.24
C VAL A 96 17.17 1.73 -4.91
N LYS A 97 16.17 2.59 -4.96
CA LYS A 97 14.76 2.22 -4.79
C LYS A 97 14.32 1.42 -6.01
N THR A 98 13.79 0.21 -5.80
CA THR A 98 13.17 -0.60 -6.85
C THR A 98 11.98 -1.31 -6.25
N ASP A 99 10.89 -1.41 -7.00
CA ASP A 99 9.64 -2.09 -6.60
C ASP A 99 9.93 -3.52 -6.05
N LYS A 100 10.91 -4.20 -6.63
CA LYS A 100 11.35 -5.54 -6.18
C LYS A 100 11.93 -5.53 -4.76
N LYS A 101 12.75 -4.53 -4.44
CA LYS A 101 13.32 -4.38 -3.08
C LYS A 101 12.25 -3.95 -2.09
N ASP A 102 11.31 -3.13 -2.52
CA ASP A 102 10.23 -2.65 -1.67
C ASP A 102 9.26 -3.81 -1.34
N ALA A 103 8.93 -4.69 -2.29
CA ALA A 103 8.15 -5.90 -2.03
C ALA A 103 8.85 -6.87 -1.06
N LEU A 104 10.16 -7.09 -1.22
CA LEU A 104 10.95 -7.91 -0.28
C LEU A 104 11.00 -7.27 1.11
N LYS A 105 11.17 -5.96 1.19
CA LYS A 105 11.19 -5.21 2.44
C LYS A 105 9.86 -5.33 3.19
N LEU A 106 8.73 -5.22 2.48
CA LEU A 106 7.39 -5.43 3.03
C LEU A 106 7.22 -6.86 3.57
N ALA A 107 7.68 -7.86 2.85
CA ALA A 107 7.64 -9.24 3.31
C ALA A 107 8.51 -9.47 4.55
N SER A 108 9.71 -8.88 4.61
CA SER A 108 10.58 -8.95 5.79
C SER A 108 9.94 -8.25 6.99
N TYR A 109 9.40 -7.05 6.80
CA TYR A 109 8.66 -6.32 7.82
C TYR A 109 7.50 -7.16 8.39
N ALA A 110 6.77 -7.85 7.50
CA ALA A 110 5.66 -8.71 7.91
C ALA A 110 6.12 -9.90 8.77
N LEU A 111 7.28 -10.49 8.50
CA LEU A 111 7.83 -11.57 9.32
C LEU A 111 8.22 -11.09 10.72
N ASP A 112 8.88 -9.94 10.81
CA ASP A 112 9.35 -9.41 12.09
C ASP A 112 8.20 -8.88 12.96
N ARG A 113 7.11 -8.43 12.35
CA ARG A 113 5.93 -7.90 13.01
C ARG A 113 4.70 -8.80 12.94
N TRP A 114 4.91 -10.10 12.74
CA TRP A 114 3.85 -11.07 12.43
C TRP A 114 2.63 -11.03 13.35
N THR A 115 2.85 -10.87 14.64
CA THR A 115 1.80 -10.83 15.67
C THR A 115 1.19 -9.44 15.86
N GLU A 116 1.84 -8.40 15.34
CA GLU A 116 1.42 -7.01 15.47
C GLU A 116 0.62 -6.53 14.24
N LEU A 117 0.52 -7.36 13.21
CA LEU A 117 -0.18 -7.00 11.98
C LEU A 117 -1.70 -6.98 12.21
N ASP A 118 -2.30 -5.81 11.99
CA ASP A 118 -3.74 -5.66 12.00
C ASP A 118 -4.35 -6.11 10.67
N GLU A 119 -5.48 -6.82 10.74
CA GLU A 119 -6.19 -7.22 9.53
C GLU A 119 -6.91 -6.03 8.90
N TYR A 120 -6.78 -5.91 7.59
CA TYR A 120 -7.48 -4.92 6.80
C TYR A 120 -8.97 -5.18 6.81
N VAL A 121 -9.74 -4.18 7.25
CA VAL A 121 -11.20 -4.19 7.16
C VAL A 121 -11.60 -3.17 6.09
N PRO A 122 -12.32 -3.57 5.04
CA PRO A 122 -12.81 -2.64 4.03
C PRO A 122 -13.65 -1.54 4.66
N ALA A 123 -13.35 -0.28 4.30
CA ALA A 123 -14.17 0.82 4.77
C ALA A 123 -15.58 0.72 4.19
N ASP A 124 -16.58 1.02 5.01
CA ASP A 124 -17.96 1.17 4.59
C ASP A 124 -18.08 2.23 3.46
N GLU A 125 -18.98 1.99 2.52
CA GLU A 125 -19.19 2.84 1.33
C GLU A 125 -19.50 4.30 1.72
N GLN A 126 -20.34 4.50 2.74
CA GLN A 126 -20.64 5.84 3.26
C GLN A 126 -19.37 6.54 3.79
N ARG A 127 -18.51 5.80 4.46
CA ARG A 127 -17.23 6.31 4.97
C ARG A 127 -16.27 6.69 3.85
N LYS A 128 -16.25 5.93 2.75
CA LYS A 128 -15.46 6.26 1.56
C LYS A 128 -15.94 7.55 0.92
N ILE A 129 -17.25 7.70 0.74
CA ILE A 129 -17.88 8.91 0.20
C ILE A 129 -17.56 10.12 1.08
N LEU A 130 -17.71 10.00 2.40
CA LEU A 130 -17.37 11.09 3.34
C LEU A 130 -15.91 11.51 3.27
N LYS A 131 -14.99 10.55 3.18
CA LYS A 131 -13.55 10.85 3.00
C LYS A 131 -13.29 11.58 1.68
N LEU A 132 -13.94 11.17 0.60
CA LEU A 132 -13.82 11.82 -0.69
C LEU A 132 -14.33 13.26 -0.64
N LEU A 133 -15.54 13.47 -0.11
CA LEU A 133 -16.15 14.79 0.05
C LEU A 133 -15.29 15.71 0.92
N ASN A 134 -14.80 15.22 2.06
CA ASN A 134 -13.91 15.98 2.92
C ASN A 134 -12.60 16.39 2.21
N ARG A 135 -12.03 15.51 1.40
CA ARG A 135 -10.85 15.84 0.58
C ARG A 135 -11.16 16.95 -0.41
N GLN A 136 -12.26 16.86 -1.13
CA GLN A 136 -12.70 17.87 -2.11
C GLN A 136 -12.99 19.21 -1.43
N TYR A 137 -13.68 19.20 -0.29
CA TYR A 137 -13.94 20.39 0.51
C TYR A 137 -12.63 21.11 0.92
N ASN A 138 -11.70 20.35 1.53
CA ASN A 138 -10.42 20.92 1.94
C ASN A 138 -9.59 21.45 0.77
N GLN A 139 -9.64 20.81 -0.39
CA GLN A 139 -8.99 21.29 -1.61
C GLN A 139 -9.62 22.61 -2.09
N SER A 140 -10.94 22.72 -2.08
CA SER A 140 -11.66 23.96 -2.45
C SER A 140 -11.32 25.12 -1.52
N ILE A 141 -11.24 24.88 -0.20
CA ILE A 141 -10.81 25.89 0.78
C ILE A 141 -9.37 26.36 0.52
N LYS A 142 -8.45 25.44 0.19
CA LYS A 142 -7.07 25.82 -0.15
C LYS A 142 -7.01 26.69 -1.41
N ILE A 143 -7.77 26.35 -2.45
CA ILE A 143 -7.86 27.14 -3.68
C ILE A 143 -8.44 28.52 -3.39
N GLN A 144 -9.52 28.61 -2.61
CA GLN A 144 -10.12 29.88 -2.21
C GLN A 144 -9.13 30.77 -1.46
N THR A 145 -8.37 30.20 -0.52
CA THR A 145 -7.36 30.93 0.24
C THR A 145 -6.24 31.44 -0.67
N MET A 146 -5.76 30.60 -1.60
CA MET A 146 -4.74 30.97 -2.56
C MET A 146 -5.22 32.12 -3.46
N MET A 147 -6.46 32.06 -3.96
CA MET A 147 -7.03 33.12 -4.78
C MET A 147 -7.18 34.44 -4.00
N LYS A 148 -7.63 34.39 -2.74
CA LYS A 148 -7.70 35.59 -1.88
C LYS A 148 -6.32 36.21 -1.67
N ASN A 149 -5.31 35.40 -1.38
CA ASN A 149 -3.94 35.90 -1.17
C ASN A 149 -3.36 36.52 -2.45
N ASN A 150 -3.62 35.92 -3.62
CA ASN A 150 -3.21 36.46 -4.90
C ASN A 150 -3.90 37.81 -5.18
N LEU A 151 -5.19 37.93 -4.87
CA LEU A 151 -5.94 39.18 -5.05
C LEU A 151 -5.38 40.29 -4.15
N ILE A 152 -5.11 40.00 -2.88
CA ILE A 152 -4.48 40.93 -1.94
C ILE A 152 -3.13 41.41 -2.48
N SER A 153 -2.28 40.45 -2.90
CA SER A 153 -0.95 40.76 -3.46
C SER A 153 -1.05 41.67 -4.71
N LEU A 154 -2.03 41.44 -5.56
CA LEU A 154 -2.26 42.29 -6.72
C LEU A 154 -2.72 43.71 -6.34
N THR A 155 -3.63 43.84 -5.36
CA THR A 155 -4.08 45.14 -4.87
C THR A 155 -2.94 45.92 -4.20
N ASP A 156 -2.12 45.24 -3.39
CA ASP A 156 -0.97 45.88 -2.73
C ASP A 156 0.16 46.27 -3.70
N SER A 157 0.20 45.67 -4.87
CA SER A 157 1.20 46.00 -5.91
C SER A 157 0.78 47.19 -6.83
N VAL A 158 -0.48 47.61 -6.77
CA VAL A 158 -1.04 48.68 -7.62
C VAL A 158 -1.17 50.02 -6.86
N PHE A 159 -1.11 49.95 -5.55
CA PHE A 159 -1.14 51.11 -4.64
C PHE A 159 0.12 51.21 -3.81
#